data_1352316117c7578d55b1d1143c59b5a7
#
_entry.id   1352316117c7578d55b1d1143c59b5a7
#
_cell.length_a   1.000
_cell.length_b   1.000
_cell.length_c   1.000
_cell.angle_alpha   90.00
_cell.angle_beta   90.00
_cell.angle_gamma   90.00
#
_symmetry.space_group_name_H-M   'P 1'
#
loop_
_entity.id
_entity.type
_entity.pdbx_description
1 polymer ?
#
loop_
_entity_poly.entity_id
_entity_poly.type
_entity_poly.pdbx_seq_one_letter_code
_entity_poly.pdbx_strand_id
1 'polypeptide(L)'
;MRDKKIWIFNAGNAFDGNPKWLFMYIVNYRKDITPYWFCYTEETRNYIRKLGYQAFLFKSKMAEKIGSQAGVYVVNQKKEVFQDYLKGITVLNLWHGVGCKTVEKGVTYGFLNERIIKKHIINMDCYQNYQLFLVTSPLMEKHFIKQCDLAEDKIIRAGYPCCFYPGKIKTYDHDILKQKKLPEDTKIAVYAPTYRDASATNFFSQAIPDMEKLVDVLEKNNFLLIFKMHPLMANDFQYQNIKKIYTNCPRVLFWDNANDFYEIFDRIDLAIVDYSSIFYDMLASGVKHFARYIFDYGQENTLRDFALDYMENTCGKICTNFQEFLEVFSKADEDESEEIARIYKKFWEYADEHSLEKIVDAALLFEPDESKKLPTLYSFDIFDTLIGRSTLLPIGVFYHVQDKMRESKLEYPKYIKENFYKIRPWAESNVREYYRKSIVLRKDRRTEITFDLIYERIKELYSLTDE
;
A
#
# COMPACT_ATOMS: atom_id res chain seq x y z
N MET A 1 32.30 8.29 -10.02
CA MET A 1 31.54 8.79 -8.84
C MET A 1 30.20 9.30 -9.33
N ARG A 2 29.11 9.02 -8.63
CA ARG A 2 27.76 9.50 -8.98
C ARG A 2 27.62 10.98 -8.61
N ASP A 3 26.89 11.73 -9.46
CA ASP A 3 26.65 13.16 -9.21
C ASP A 3 25.40 13.33 -8.31
N LYS A 4 25.61 13.81 -7.09
CA LYS A 4 24.53 14.08 -6.11
C LYS A 4 23.56 15.17 -6.55
N LYS A 5 23.86 15.92 -7.58
CA LYS A 5 22.98 16.96 -8.16
C LYS A 5 22.08 16.43 -9.29
N ILE A 6 22.24 15.18 -9.69
CA ILE A 6 21.36 14.53 -10.67
C ILE A 6 20.43 13.58 -9.92
N TRP A 7 19.12 13.88 -9.95
CA TRP A 7 18.10 13.14 -9.21
C TRP A 7 17.13 12.46 -10.17
N ILE A 8 16.76 11.22 -9.85
CA ILE A 8 15.75 10.43 -10.57
C ILE A 8 14.54 10.23 -9.67
N PHE A 9 13.35 10.36 -10.23
CA PHE A 9 12.07 10.21 -9.53
C PHE A 9 11.21 9.14 -10.17
N ASN A 10 10.48 8.39 -9.36
CA ASN A 10 9.45 7.46 -9.79
C ASN A 10 8.39 7.25 -8.71
N ALA A 11 7.12 7.26 -9.12
CA ALA A 11 5.97 6.89 -8.29
C ALA A 11 5.17 5.74 -8.95
N GLY A 12 5.87 4.74 -9.47
CA GLY A 12 5.23 3.65 -10.19
C GLY A 12 4.79 4.02 -11.60
N ASN A 13 3.51 3.82 -11.91
CA ASN A 13 2.94 4.13 -13.22
C ASN A 13 2.24 5.51 -13.25
N ALA A 14 2.39 6.31 -12.19
CA ALA A 14 1.75 7.61 -12.06
C ALA A 14 2.76 8.76 -11.93
N PHE A 15 2.28 9.98 -12.09
CA PHE A 15 2.96 11.21 -11.72
C PHE A 15 2.18 11.83 -10.56
N ASP A 16 2.38 11.31 -9.36
CA ASP A 16 1.62 11.66 -8.17
C ASP A 16 2.40 11.47 -6.86
N GLY A 17 1.75 11.78 -5.75
CA GLY A 17 2.22 11.55 -4.39
C GLY A 17 3.56 12.21 -4.05
N ASN A 18 4.17 11.79 -2.95
CA ASN A 18 5.39 12.41 -2.42
C ASN A 18 6.52 12.63 -3.44
N PRO A 19 6.85 11.68 -4.36
CA PRO A 19 7.89 11.91 -5.36
C PRO A 19 7.56 13.06 -6.31
N LYS A 20 6.31 13.21 -6.77
CA LYS A 20 5.90 14.32 -7.63
C LYS A 20 6.06 15.65 -6.92
N TRP A 21 5.59 15.74 -5.69
CA TRP A 21 5.62 17.01 -4.95
C TRP A 21 7.05 17.44 -4.59
N LEU A 22 7.94 16.49 -4.26
CA LEU A 22 9.36 16.79 -4.09
C LEU A 22 10.04 17.14 -5.43
N PHE A 23 9.68 16.46 -6.54
CA PHE A 23 10.14 16.82 -7.87
C PHE A 23 9.78 18.26 -8.23
N MET A 24 8.53 18.65 -8.00
CA MET A 24 8.05 20.02 -8.25
C MET A 24 8.76 21.04 -7.37
N TYR A 25 9.05 20.68 -6.10
CA TYR A 25 9.85 21.53 -5.22
C TYR A 25 11.25 21.77 -5.79
N ILE A 26 11.93 20.73 -6.23
CA ILE A 26 13.26 20.85 -6.84
C ILE A 26 13.20 21.69 -8.11
N VAL A 27 12.25 21.43 -9.00
CA VAL A 27 12.08 22.23 -10.22
C VAL A 27 11.89 23.71 -9.92
N ASN A 28 11.14 24.06 -8.89
CA ASN A 28 10.80 25.43 -8.59
C ASN A 28 11.82 26.14 -7.70
N TYR A 29 12.41 25.46 -6.71
CA TYR A 29 13.18 26.10 -5.63
C TYR A 29 14.66 25.66 -5.56
N ARG A 30 15.07 24.55 -6.22
CA ARG A 30 16.45 24.01 -6.14
C ARG A 30 17.09 23.91 -7.52
N LYS A 31 17.45 25.06 -8.08
CA LYS A 31 18.08 25.15 -9.43
C LYS A 31 19.47 24.54 -9.50
N ASP A 32 20.07 24.21 -8.38
CA ASP A 32 21.33 23.48 -8.23
C ASP A 32 21.20 21.97 -8.47
N ILE A 33 19.96 21.43 -8.55
CA ILE A 33 19.68 20.02 -8.77
C ILE A 33 18.96 19.83 -10.10
N THR A 34 19.34 18.81 -10.85
CA THR A 34 18.71 18.44 -12.13
C THR A 34 17.81 17.22 -11.94
N PRO A 35 16.48 17.39 -11.90
CA PRO A 35 15.55 16.28 -11.69
C PRO A 35 15.10 15.66 -13.01
N TYR A 36 15.00 14.33 -13.03
CA TYR A 36 14.47 13.53 -14.12
C TYR A 36 13.39 12.58 -13.60
N TRP A 37 12.30 12.42 -14.36
CA TRP A 37 11.29 11.43 -14.04
C TRP A 37 11.46 10.18 -14.87
N PHE A 38 11.53 9.01 -14.23
CA PHE A 38 11.61 7.73 -14.93
C PHE A 38 10.25 7.01 -14.88
N CYS A 39 9.79 6.53 -16.06
CA CYS A 39 8.48 5.94 -16.26
C CYS A 39 8.58 4.48 -16.69
N TYR A 40 7.54 3.71 -16.37
CA TYR A 40 7.36 2.37 -16.91
C TYR A 40 6.56 2.36 -18.21
N THR A 41 5.69 3.35 -18.43
CA THR A 41 4.77 3.43 -19.57
C THR A 41 5.01 4.66 -20.44
N GLU A 42 4.72 4.54 -21.73
CA GLU A 42 4.75 5.63 -22.69
C GLU A 42 3.73 6.72 -22.33
N GLU A 43 2.56 6.32 -21.85
CA GLU A 43 1.49 7.22 -21.48
C GLU A 43 1.93 8.19 -20.38
N THR A 44 2.48 7.67 -19.27
CA THR A 44 3.01 8.49 -18.18
C THR A 44 4.13 9.40 -18.65
N ARG A 45 5.06 8.87 -19.47
CA ARG A 45 6.16 9.68 -20.03
C ARG A 45 5.62 10.85 -20.84
N ASN A 46 4.67 10.58 -21.74
CA ASN A 46 4.11 11.59 -22.65
C ASN A 46 3.32 12.65 -21.86
N TYR A 47 2.57 12.22 -20.83
CA TYR A 47 1.88 13.14 -19.93
C TYR A 47 2.86 14.11 -19.24
N ILE A 48 3.93 13.60 -18.63
CA ILE A 48 4.92 14.43 -17.93
C ILE A 48 5.64 15.38 -18.90
N ARG A 49 5.97 14.91 -20.11
CA ARG A 49 6.56 15.76 -21.14
C ARG A 49 5.63 16.86 -21.62
N LYS A 50 4.33 16.59 -21.70
CA LYS A 50 3.31 17.60 -22.03
C LYS A 50 3.25 18.71 -20.99
N LEU A 51 3.57 18.39 -19.73
CA LEU A 51 3.70 19.38 -18.64
C LEU A 51 5.03 20.17 -18.71
N GLY A 52 5.91 19.87 -19.66
CA GLY A 52 7.18 20.57 -19.85
C GLY A 52 8.39 19.95 -19.10
N TYR A 53 8.23 18.77 -18.48
CA TYR A 53 9.29 18.15 -17.69
C TYR A 53 10.03 17.05 -18.44
N GLN A 54 11.25 16.75 -17.98
CA GLN A 54 12.07 15.69 -18.58
C GLN A 54 11.69 14.32 -18.01
N ALA A 55 11.19 13.46 -18.89
CA ALA A 55 10.76 12.11 -18.52
C ALA A 55 11.29 11.07 -19.53
N PHE A 56 11.72 9.92 -19.01
CA PHE A 56 12.34 8.83 -19.78
C PHE A 56 11.78 7.46 -19.34
N LEU A 57 11.69 6.53 -20.29
CA LEU A 57 11.37 5.14 -19.96
C LEU A 57 12.58 4.47 -19.33
N PHE A 58 12.39 3.68 -18.27
CA PHE A 58 13.44 2.93 -17.60
C PHE A 58 14.32 2.08 -18.55
N LYS A 59 13.73 1.53 -19.61
CA LYS A 59 14.44 0.70 -20.59
C LYS A 59 15.09 1.47 -21.73
N SER A 60 15.11 2.80 -21.68
CA SER A 60 15.70 3.62 -22.75
C SER A 60 17.20 3.84 -22.53
N LYS A 61 17.95 3.96 -23.62
CA LYS A 61 19.39 4.30 -23.58
C LYS A 61 19.67 5.62 -22.82
N MET A 62 18.73 6.58 -22.89
CA MET A 62 18.87 7.85 -22.18
C MET A 62 18.70 7.66 -20.66
N ALA A 63 17.74 6.83 -20.23
CA ALA A 63 17.61 6.49 -18.81
C ALA A 63 18.84 5.77 -18.27
N GLU A 64 19.43 4.84 -19.02
CA GLU A 64 20.68 4.19 -18.67
C GLU A 64 21.82 5.19 -18.52
N LYS A 65 21.99 6.11 -19.50
CA LYS A 65 23.00 7.17 -19.43
C LYS A 65 22.83 8.09 -18.23
N ILE A 66 21.62 8.58 -17.98
CA ILE A 66 21.31 9.46 -16.84
C ILE A 66 21.46 8.68 -15.54
N GLY A 67 20.87 7.48 -15.46
CA GLY A 67 20.84 6.65 -14.27
C GLY A 67 22.21 6.21 -13.80
N SER A 68 23.18 5.98 -14.73
CA SER A 68 24.56 5.65 -14.36
C SER A 68 25.30 6.83 -13.70
N GLN A 69 24.88 8.05 -13.94
CA GLN A 69 25.47 9.27 -13.38
C GLN A 69 24.75 9.79 -12.14
N ALA A 70 23.45 9.55 -12.02
CA ALA A 70 22.60 10.09 -10.97
C ALA A 70 23.05 9.64 -9.57
N GLY A 71 23.02 10.56 -8.60
CA GLY A 71 23.38 10.31 -7.20
C GLY A 71 22.21 9.92 -6.32
N VAL A 72 20.98 10.38 -6.64
CA VAL A 72 19.78 10.14 -5.82
C VAL A 72 18.65 9.58 -6.65
N TYR A 73 17.97 8.56 -6.13
CA TYR A 73 16.77 7.96 -6.69
C TYR A 73 15.60 8.06 -5.69
N VAL A 74 14.62 8.86 -6.00
CA VAL A 74 13.46 9.15 -5.14
C VAL A 74 12.29 8.23 -5.49
N VAL A 75 11.76 7.57 -4.47
CA VAL A 75 10.63 6.63 -4.57
C VAL A 75 9.65 6.82 -3.41
N ASN A 76 8.42 6.34 -3.55
CA ASN A 76 7.44 6.28 -2.46
C ASN A 76 7.19 4.85 -1.95
N GLN A 77 7.75 3.87 -2.63
CA GLN A 77 7.76 2.47 -2.21
C GLN A 77 8.84 1.74 -2.99
N LYS A 78 9.39 0.67 -2.45
CA LYS A 78 10.34 -0.12 -3.21
C LYS A 78 9.63 -1.06 -4.17
N LYS A 79 10.03 -1.04 -5.43
CA LYS A 79 9.64 -2.03 -6.44
C LYS A 79 10.72 -3.09 -6.62
N GLU A 80 10.28 -4.26 -7.06
CA GLU A 80 11.02 -5.51 -7.11
C GLU A 80 12.20 -5.52 -8.10
N VAL A 81 12.28 -4.58 -9.03
CA VAL A 81 13.31 -4.57 -10.07
C VAL A 81 14.11 -3.29 -10.02
N PHE A 82 15.32 -3.41 -9.51
CA PHE A 82 16.32 -2.37 -9.58
C PHE A 82 17.12 -2.54 -10.87
N GLN A 83 17.19 -1.50 -11.67
CA GLN A 83 17.98 -1.54 -12.90
C GLN A 83 19.49 -1.56 -12.57
N ASP A 84 20.28 -2.38 -13.28
CA ASP A 84 21.71 -2.52 -13.01
C ASP A 84 22.48 -1.20 -13.06
N TYR A 85 22.07 -0.28 -13.94
CA TYR A 85 22.68 1.05 -14.04
C TYR A 85 22.39 1.96 -12.82
N LEU A 86 21.50 1.55 -11.91
CA LEU A 86 21.20 2.27 -10.65
C LEU A 86 21.98 1.70 -9.44
N LYS A 87 22.79 0.67 -9.62
CA LYS A 87 23.59 0.11 -8.51
C LYS A 87 24.45 1.20 -7.86
N GLY A 88 24.41 1.27 -6.52
CA GLY A 88 25.19 2.24 -5.73
C GLY A 88 24.62 3.67 -5.73
N ILE A 89 23.40 3.89 -6.22
CA ILE A 89 22.70 5.17 -6.09
C ILE A 89 22.09 5.28 -4.67
N THR A 90 22.08 6.47 -4.08
CA THR A 90 21.34 6.72 -2.85
C THR A 90 19.83 6.66 -3.13
N VAL A 91 19.12 5.77 -2.46
CA VAL A 91 17.66 5.68 -2.57
C VAL A 91 17.02 6.52 -1.48
N LEU A 92 16.18 7.46 -1.86
CA LEU A 92 15.37 8.28 -0.98
C LEU A 92 13.92 7.75 -1.02
N ASN A 93 13.51 7.02 -0.01
CA ASN A 93 12.15 6.49 0.11
C ASN A 93 11.29 7.46 0.93
N LEU A 94 10.41 8.15 0.26
CA LEU A 94 9.49 9.12 0.88
C LEU A 94 8.24 8.47 1.49
N TRP A 95 8.07 7.15 1.28
CA TRP A 95 6.87 6.41 1.65
C TRP A 95 5.59 7.01 1.04
N HIS A 96 4.42 6.50 1.43
CA HIS A 96 3.15 6.85 0.78
C HIS A 96 1.95 6.91 1.72
N GLY A 97 2.18 7.15 2.99
CA GLY A 97 1.13 7.35 4.00
C GLY A 97 1.57 6.89 5.39
N VAL A 98 1.16 7.62 6.39
CA VAL A 98 1.23 7.22 7.80
C VAL A 98 -0.05 6.50 8.19
N GLY A 99 -0.09 5.81 9.32
CA GLY A 99 -1.33 5.16 9.75
C GLY A 99 -1.16 4.09 10.81
N CYS A 100 -2.29 3.48 11.18
CA CYS A 100 -2.37 2.52 12.26
C CYS A 100 -2.16 1.07 11.82
N LYS A 101 -2.19 0.77 10.52
CA LYS A 101 -2.14 -0.61 10.01
C LYS A 101 -0.74 -1.21 10.07
N THR A 102 -0.68 -2.54 10.24
CA THR A 102 0.57 -3.29 10.02
C THR A 102 1.04 -3.14 8.59
N VAL A 103 2.34 -2.97 8.40
CA VAL A 103 2.98 -2.86 7.10
C VAL A 103 4.22 -3.75 7.03
N GLU A 104 4.67 -4.09 5.83
CA GLU A 104 5.91 -4.81 5.57
C GLU A 104 6.10 -6.02 6.50
N LYS A 105 7.22 -6.15 7.20
CA LYS A 105 7.52 -7.27 8.11
C LYS A 105 6.55 -7.39 9.30
N GLY A 106 5.79 -6.34 9.61
CA GLY A 106 4.73 -6.39 10.61
C GLY A 106 3.53 -7.25 10.21
N VAL A 107 3.36 -7.52 8.91
CA VAL A 107 2.33 -8.43 8.38
C VAL A 107 2.84 -9.86 8.50
N THR A 108 2.37 -10.61 9.49
CA THR A 108 2.91 -11.93 9.86
C THR A 108 2.08 -13.10 9.38
N TYR A 109 0.96 -12.86 8.69
CA TYR A 109 0.06 -13.91 8.19
C TYR A 109 -0.69 -13.47 6.93
N GLY A 110 -1.32 -14.40 6.26
CA GLY A 110 -2.16 -14.18 5.11
C GLY A 110 -1.42 -14.09 3.78
N PHE A 111 -2.19 -13.98 2.72
CA PHE A 111 -1.68 -13.83 1.35
C PHE A 111 -0.69 -12.65 1.21
N LEU A 112 -0.94 -11.57 1.93
CA LEU A 112 -0.06 -10.41 1.92
C LEU A 112 1.30 -10.73 2.56
N ASN A 113 1.33 -11.57 3.61
CA ASN A 113 2.59 -12.05 4.22
C ASN A 113 3.46 -12.79 3.21
N GLU A 114 2.90 -13.73 2.46
CA GLU A 114 3.66 -14.45 1.40
C GLU A 114 4.29 -13.49 0.39
N ARG A 115 3.54 -12.48 -0.06
CA ARG A 115 4.05 -11.45 -0.98
C ARG A 115 5.19 -10.64 -0.37
N ILE A 116 5.06 -10.29 0.90
CA ILE A 116 6.07 -9.50 1.62
C ILE A 116 7.34 -10.33 1.84
N ILE A 117 7.22 -11.57 2.28
CA ILE A 117 8.35 -12.48 2.45
C ILE A 117 9.09 -12.64 1.11
N LYS A 118 8.37 -12.93 0.04
CA LYS A 118 8.95 -13.03 -1.30
C LYS A 118 9.67 -11.76 -1.73
N LYS A 119 9.06 -10.60 -1.50
CA LYS A 119 9.67 -9.30 -1.76
C LYS A 119 10.98 -9.10 -0.99
N HIS A 120 11.00 -9.45 0.30
CA HIS A 120 12.19 -9.31 1.14
C HIS A 120 13.29 -10.32 0.81
N ILE A 121 12.94 -11.55 0.39
CA ILE A 121 13.92 -12.53 -0.09
C ILE A 121 14.57 -12.06 -1.41
N ILE A 122 13.78 -11.58 -2.36
CA ILE A 122 14.27 -11.12 -3.67
C ILE A 122 15.05 -9.80 -3.55
N ASN A 123 14.63 -8.92 -2.64
CA ASN A 123 15.21 -7.61 -2.42
C ASN A 123 15.73 -7.47 -0.98
N MET A 124 16.73 -8.28 -0.64
CA MET A 124 17.28 -8.39 0.72
C MET A 124 17.72 -7.06 1.34
N ASP A 125 18.13 -6.12 0.52
CA ASP A 125 18.59 -4.79 0.92
C ASP A 125 17.48 -3.71 0.82
N CYS A 126 16.21 -4.15 0.80
CA CYS A 126 15.06 -3.31 0.49
C CYS A 126 14.97 -2.03 1.31
N TYR A 127 15.29 -2.09 2.59
CA TYR A 127 15.23 -0.96 3.50
C TYR A 127 16.55 -0.74 4.26
N GLN A 128 17.64 -1.31 3.73
CA GLN A 128 18.96 -1.27 4.37
C GLN A 128 19.99 -0.59 3.46
N ASN A 129 21.15 -0.34 3.98
CA ASN A 129 22.33 0.19 3.31
C ASN A 129 22.22 1.63 2.80
N TYR A 130 21.88 1.80 1.54
CA TYR A 130 21.91 3.07 0.83
C TYR A 130 20.55 3.78 0.83
N GLN A 131 19.58 3.30 1.61
CA GLN A 131 18.26 3.89 1.61
C GLN A 131 18.06 4.85 2.77
N LEU A 132 17.65 6.06 2.43
CA LEU A 132 17.08 7.01 3.36
C LEU A 132 15.57 6.80 3.40
N PHE A 133 14.97 6.91 4.58
CA PHE A 133 13.55 6.71 4.78
C PHE A 133 12.93 7.87 5.54
N LEU A 134 11.85 8.43 5.00
CA LEU A 134 11.14 9.57 5.59
C LEU A 134 10.15 9.12 6.65
N VAL A 135 10.21 9.74 7.84
CA VAL A 135 9.25 9.57 8.94
C VAL A 135 8.77 10.91 9.44
N THR A 136 7.55 10.96 9.94
CA THR A 136 6.83 12.22 10.21
C THR A 136 6.66 12.55 11.69
N SER A 137 6.90 11.59 12.58
CA SER A 137 6.81 11.77 14.03
C SER A 137 7.57 10.68 14.79
N PRO A 138 7.84 10.85 16.10
CA PRO A 138 8.43 9.81 16.94
C PRO A 138 7.61 8.51 16.98
N LEU A 139 6.27 8.61 16.90
CA LEU A 139 5.39 7.46 16.82
C LEU A 139 5.60 6.68 15.52
N MET A 140 5.63 7.40 14.39
CA MET A 140 5.84 6.79 13.07
C MET A 140 7.26 6.29 12.89
N GLU A 141 8.25 6.93 13.49
CA GLU A 141 9.62 6.43 13.53
C GLU A 141 9.70 5.06 14.17
N LYS A 142 9.18 4.90 15.39
CA LYS A 142 9.12 3.61 16.08
C LYS A 142 8.34 2.56 15.28
N HIS A 143 7.22 2.99 14.70
CA HIS A 143 6.37 2.12 13.87
C HIS A 143 7.12 1.57 12.65
N PHE A 144 7.77 2.44 11.86
CA PHE A 144 8.47 2.03 10.64
C PHE A 144 9.80 1.32 10.92
N ILE A 145 10.56 1.70 11.94
CA ILE A 145 11.76 0.97 12.36
C ILE A 145 11.40 -0.48 12.64
N LYS A 146 10.36 -0.72 13.45
CA LYS A 146 9.92 -2.08 13.80
C LYS A 146 9.39 -2.86 12.59
N GLN A 147 8.60 -2.23 11.74
CA GLN A 147 7.89 -2.94 10.69
C GLN A 147 8.64 -3.05 9.37
N CYS A 148 9.54 -2.12 9.09
CA CYS A 148 10.39 -2.13 7.90
C CYS A 148 11.83 -2.53 8.18
N ASP A 149 12.20 -2.76 9.45
CA ASP A 149 13.56 -3.10 9.86
C ASP A 149 14.57 -2.03 9.43
N LEU A 150 14.26 -0.78 9.76
CA LEU A 150 15.07 0.36 9.36
C LEU A 150 16.20 0.59 10.36
N ALA A 151 17.37 0.98 9.86
CA ALA A 151 18.45 1.47 10.68
C ALA A 151 18.22 2.96 11.04
N GLU A 152 18.45 3.34 12.30
CA GLU A 152 18.20 4.70 12.79
C GLU A 152 18.99 5.79 12.05
N ASP A 153 20.22 5.46 11.60
CA ASP A 153 21.09 6.36 10.83
C ASP A 153 20.59 6.64 9.39
N LYS A 154 19.49 6.00 8.98
CA LYS A 154 18.85 6.16 7.66
C LYS A 154 17.56 6.98 7.72
N ILE A 155 17.17 7.45 8.89
CA ILE A 155 15.88 8.13 9.10
C ILE A 155 15.99 9.62 8.78
N ILE A 156 15.10 10.11 7.94
CA ILE A 156 14.85 11.54 7.72
C ILE A 156 13.58 11.94 8.48
N ARG A 157 13.67 12.94 9.33
CA ARG A 157 12.58 13.45 10.16
C ARG A 157 12.01 14.73 9.56
N ALA A 158 10.90 14.63 8.83
CA ALA A 158 10.24 15.75 8.18
C ALA A 158 8.79 15.41 7.77
N GLY A 159 8.02 16.39 7.33
CA GLY A 159 6.69 16.17 6.75
C GLY A 159 6.72 15.63 5.32
N TYR A 160 5.61 15.03 4.90
CA TYR A 160 5.48 14.53 3.53
C TYR A 160 5.40 15.67 2.50
N PRO A 161 6.14 15.58 1.39
CA PRO A 161 6.12 16.61 0.36
C PRO A 161 4.74 16.96 -0.16
N CYS A 162 3.83 15.99 -0.31
CA CYS A 162 2.47 16.24 -0.78
C CYS A 162 1.59 17.03 0.20
N CYS A 163 1.94 17.07 1.50
CA CYS A 163 1.21 17.81 2.53
C CYS A 163 1.87 19.16 2.89
N PHE A 164 3.18 19.29 2.68
CA PHE A 164 3.96 20.44 3.13
C PHE A 164 4.65 21.21 1.99
N TYR A 165 4.21 21.04 0.76
CA TYR A 165 4.72 21.80 -0.38
C TYR A 165 4.35 23.30 -0.23
N PRO A 166 5.31 24.21 -0.38
CA PRO A 166 5.03 25.64 -0.30
C PRO A 166 4.28 26.14 -1.56
N GLY A 167 2.98 26.33 -1.45
CA GLY A 167 2.15 26.81 -2.55
C GLY A 167 1.23 25.75 -3.15
N LYS A 168 0.82 25.95 -4.39
CA LYS A 168 -0.15 25.09 -5.09
C LYS A 168 0.42 24.54 -6.39
N ILE A 169 0.11 23.30 -6.68
CA ILE A 169 0.41 22.65 -7.96
C ILE A 169 -0.89 22.44 -8.71
N LYS A 170 -0.88 22.71 -10.01
CA LYS A 170 -1.99 22.45 -10.91
C LYS A 170 -1.48 21.71 -12.15
N THR A 171 -1.72 20.40 -12.22
CA THR A 171 -1.37 19.59 -13.39
C THR A 171 -2.59 19.23 -14.25
N TYR A 172 -3.80 19.50 -13.74
CA TYR A 172 -5.08 19.34 -14.45
C TYR A 172 -6.03 20.49 -14.03
N ASP A 173 -7.24 20.53 -14.62
CA ASP A 173 -8.24 21.53 -14.26
C ASP A 173 -8.91 21.19 -12.92
N HIS A 174 -8.70 22.05 -11.92
CA HIS A 174 -9.20 21.90 -10.56
C HIS A 174 -10.57 22.56 -10.32
N ASP A 175 -11.16 23.21 -11.31
CA ASP A 175 -12.42 23.92 -11.11
C ASP A 175 -13.62 22.94 -11.13
N ILE A 176 -13.65 22.08 -10.12
CA ILE A 176 -14.63 20.99 -9.99
C ILE A 176 -16.06 21.55 -9.92
N LEU A 177 -16.27 22.63 -9.17
CA LEU A 177 -17.62 23.21 -9.01
C LEU A 177 -18.11 23.76 -10.34
N LYS A 178 -17.27 24.47 -11.10
CA LYS A 178 -17.61 24.95 -12.44
C LYS A 178 -17.88 23.81 -13.43
N GLN A 179 -17.07 22.76 -13.42
CA GLN A 179 -17.29 21.57 -14.23
C GLN A 179 -18.66 20.94 -13.94
N LYS A 180 -19.09 20.93 -12.69
CA LYS A 180 -20.39 20.41 -12.23
C LYS A 180 -21.52 21.46 -12.28
N LYS A 181 -21.24 22.69 -12.70
CA LYS A 181 -22.18 23.81 -12.77
C LYS A 181 -22.84 24.10 -11.42
N LEU A 182 -22.09 24.00 -10.34
CA LEU A 182 -22.52 24.25 -8.98
C LEU A 182 -22.10 25.67 -8.53
N PRO A 183 -22.83 26.28 -7.58
CA PRO A 183 -22.46 27.55 -6.96
C PRO A 183 -21.09 27.48 -6.27
N GLU A 184 -20.39 28.60 -6.18
CA GLU A 184 -19.06 28.70 -5.58
C GLU A 184 -19.05 28.40 -4.06
N ASP A 185 -20.18 28.61 -3.39
CA ASP A 185 -20.38 28.31 -1.97
C ASP A 185 -20.74 26.84 -1.69
N THR A 186 -20.78 26.00 -2.72
CA THR A 186 -20.99 24.56 -2.54
C THR A 186 -19.80 23.95 -1.81
N LYS A 187 -20.08 23.28 -0.69
CA LYS A 187 -19.08 22.55 0.09
C LYS A 187 -18.67 21.25 -0.62
N ILE A 188 -17.41 20.88 -0.50
CA ILE A 188 -16.86 19.65 -1.10
C ILE A 188 -16.62 18.61 -0.03
N ALA A 189 -17.32 17.50 -0.13
CA ALA A 189 -17.05 16.30 0.68
C ALA A 189 -16.33 15.25 -0.15
N VAL A 190 -15.52 14.43 0.51
CA VAL A 190 -14.84 13.29 -0.11
C VAL A 190 -15.16 12.01 0.64
N TYR A 191 -15.54 10.96 -0.09
CA TYR A 191 -15.60 9.61 0.43
C TYR A 191 -14.43 8.78 -0.14
N ALA A 192 -13.47 8.43 0.72
CA ALA A 192 -12.22 7.76 0.34
C ALA A 192 -12.02 6.46 1.13
N PRO A 193 -12.77 5.39 0.81
CA PRO A 193 -12.67 4.13 1.53
C PRO A 193 -11.40 3.35 1.20
N THR A 194 -10.95 2.53 2.16
CA THR A 194 -9.90 1.55 1.98
C THR A 194 -10.35 0.44 1.03
N TYR A 195 -9.41 -0.07 0.24
CA TYR A 195 -9.60 -1.28 -0.55
C TYR A 195 -9.97 -2.47 0.33
N ARG A 196 -10.95 -3.26 -0.11
CA ARG A 196 -11.33 -4.56 0.47
C ARG A 196 -10.88 -5.67 -0.46
N ASP A 197 -10.21 -6.71 0.06
CA ASP A 197 -9.84 -7.89 -0.74
C ASP A 197 -11.05 -8.70 -1.17
N ALA A 198 -10.87 -9.40 -2.22
CA ALA A 198 -11.59 -10.47 -2.93
C ALA A 198 -13.01 -10.90 -2.50
N SER A 199 -13.42 -10.72 -1.26
CA SER A 199 -14.77 -11.04 -0.76
C SER A 199 -15.75 -9.89 -0.87
N ALA A 200 -15.29 -8.71 -1.26
CA ALA A 200 -16.09 -7.48 -1.23
C ALA A 200 -16.79 -7.19 -2.57
N THR A 201 -17.37 -8.21 -3.21
CA THR A 201 -18.15 -8.03 -4.44
C THR A 201 -19.33 -7.08 -4.29
N ASN A 202 -19.72 -6.72 -3.05
CA ASN A 202 -20.87 -5.87 -2.73
C ASN A 202 -20.50 -4.67 -1.85
N PHE A 203 -19.20 -4.31 -1.72
CA PHE A 203 -18.78 -3.24 -0.82
C PHE A 203 -19.51 -1.93 -1.10
N PHE A 204 -19.57 -1.48 -2.35
CA PHE A 204 -20.15 -0.19 -2.68
C PHE A 204 -21.65 -0.14 -2.39
N SER A 205 -22.41 -1.18 -2.73
CA SER A 205 -23.84 -1.25 -2.44
C SER A 205 -24.16 -1.43 -0.96
N GLN A 206 -23.25 -2.00 -0.18
CA GLN A 206 -23.39 -2.03 1.29
C GLN A 206 -23.09 -0.67 1.90
N ALA A 207 -22.04 0.01 1.42
CA ALA A 207 -21.69 1.34 1.90
C ALA A 207 -22.73 2.39 1.50
N ILE A 208 -23.20 2.36 0.27
CA ILE A 208 -24.17 3.33 -0.30
C ILE A 208 -25.35 2.57 -0.92
N PRO A 209 -26.26 2.07 -0.10
CA PRO A 209 -27.39 1.26 -0.57
C PRO A 209 -28.46 2.06 -1.33
N ASP A 210 -28.51 3.39 -1.14
CA ASP A 210 -29.50 4.28 -1.73
C ASP A 210 -28.83 5.58 -2.22
N MET A 211 -28.49 5.60 -3.50
CA MET A 211 -27.88 6.76 -4.15
C MET A 211 -28.85 7.93 -4.34
N GLU A 212 -30.14 7.68 -4.51
CA GLU A 212 -31.15 8.74 -4.68
C GLU A 212 -31.25 9.52 -3.37
N LYS A 213 -31.46 8.82 -2.26
CA LYS A 213 -31.48 9.42 -0.93
C LYS A 213 -30.19 10.19 -0.61
N LEU A 214 -29.02 9.67 -1.02
CA LEU A 214 -27.75 10.37 -0.85
C LEU A 214 -27.75 11.69 -1.63
N VAL A 215 -28.13 11.68 -2.89
CA VAL A 215 -28.18 12.89 -3.74
C VAL A 215 -29.12 13.94 -3.16
N ASP A 216 -30.30 13.55 -2.67
CA ASP A 216 -31.25 14.46 -2.00
C ASP A 216 -30.64 15.12 -0.77
N VAL A 217 -29.89 14.36 0.04
CA VAL A 217 -29.20 14.89 1.22
C VAL A 217 -28.07 15.86 0.84
N LEU A 218 -27.29 15.53 -0.21
CA LEU A 218 -26.22 16.41 -0.72
C LEU A 218 -26.79 17.73 -1.24
N GLU A 219 -27.91 17.68 -1.97
CA GLU A 219 -28.58 18.86 -2.48
C GLU A 219 -29.11 19.74 -1.35
N LYS A 220 -29.81 19.15 -0.39
CA LYS A 220 -30.37 19.85 0.78
C LYS A 220 -29.32 20.57 1.62
N ASN A 221 -28.11 19.98 1.73
CA ASN A 221 -27.04 20.52 2.56
C ASN A 221 -25.95 21.27 1.75
N ASN A 222 -26.20 21.53 0.47
CA ASN A 222 -25.29 22.21 -0.47
C ASN A 222 -23.90 21.59 -0.54
N PHE A 223 -23.83 20.23 -0.70
CA PHE A 223 -22.58 19.50 -0.90
C PHE A 223 -22.42 18.95 -2.31
N LEU A 224 -21.18 18.88 -2.76
CA LEU A 224 -20.69 17.98 -3.79
C LEU A 224 -19.93 16.85 -3.13
N LEU A 225 -20.28 15.59 -3.39
CA LEU A 225 -19.52 14.44 -2.90
C LEU A 225 -18.61 13.86 -3.98
N ILE A 226 -17.33 13.76 -3.67
CA ILE A 226 -16.32 13.10 -4.50
C ILE A 226 -16.11 11.66 -4.01
N PHE A 227 -16.38 10.69 -4.88
CA PHE A 227 -16.04 9.29 -4.66
C PHE A 227 -14.59 9.02 -5.10
N LYS A 228 -13.66 8.95 -4.13
CA LYS A 228 -12.24 8.62 -4.37
C LYS A 228 -12.00 7.15 -4.06
N MET A 229 -12.34 6.28 -4.99
CA MET A 229 -12.15 4.84 -4.84
C MET A 229 -10.70 4.44 -5.09
N HIS A 230 -10.24 3.40 -4.37
CA HIS A 230 -8.95 2.80 -4.66
C HIS A 230 -8.91 2.26 -6.09
N PRO A 231 -7.79 2.37 -6.85
CA PRO A 231 -7.72 1.92 -8.26
C PRO A 231 -8.18 0.48 -8.48
N LEU A 232 -7.92 -0.44 -7.54
CA LEU A 232 -8.38 -1.83 -7.63
C LEU A 232 -9.90 -1.99 -7.45
N MET A 233 -10.56 -1.09 -6.72
CA MET A 233 -12.02 -1.06 -6.57
C MET A 233 -12.71 -0.34 -7.71
N ALA A 234 -12.00 0.51 -8.44
CA ALA A 234 -12.55 1.24 -9.57
C ALA A 234 -13.05 0.32 -10.70
N ASN A 235 -12.61 -0.93 -10.74
CA ASN A 235 -13.07 -1.95 -11.70
C ASN A 235 -14.24 -2.81 -11.17
N ASP A 236 -14.73 -2.57 -9.95
CA ASP A 236 -15.90 -3.26 -9.41
C ASP A 236 -17.14 -2.99 -10.27
N PHE A 237 -17.90 -4.06 -10.61
CA PHE A 237 -19.03 -3.97 -11.53
C PHE A 237 -20.14 -3.06 -10.99
N GLN A 238 -20.42 -3.13 -9.71
CA GLN A 238 -21.49 -2.31 -9.10
C GLN A 238 -21.08 -0.84 -9.08
N TYR A 239 -19.83 -0.55 -8.69
CA TYR A 239 -19.30 0.80 -8.74
C TYR A 239 -19.37 1.38 -10.17
N GLN A 240 -18.98 0.61 -11.20
CA GLN A 240 -19.02 1.05 -12.57
C GLN A 240 -20.45 1.33 -13.06
N ASN A 241 -21.43 0.51 -12.65
CA ASN A 241 -22.85 0.76 -12.96
C ASN A 241 -23.34 2.05 -12.32
N ILE A 242 -23.08 2.27 -11.06
CA ILE A 242 -23.45 3.51 -10.36
C ILE A 242 -22.77 4.71 -10.99
N LYS A 243 -21.47 4.61 -11.27
CA LYS A 243 -20.72 5.67 -11.99
C LYS A 243 -21.39 6.01 -13.32
N LYS A 244 -21.80 5.01 -14.11
CA LYS A 244 -22.47 5.23 -15.40
C LYS A 244 -23.80 5.96 -15.24
N ILE A 245 -24.62 5.58 -14.25
CA ILE A 245 -25.93 6.18 -14.00
C ILE A 245 -25.80 7.62 -13.51
N TYR A 246 -24.88 7.88 -12.56
CA TYR A 246 -24.76 9.16 -11.87
C TYR A 246 -23.63 10.07 -12.41
N THR A 247 -22.99 9.74 -13.55
CA THR A 247 -21.88 10.53 -14.10
C THR A 247 -22.26 11.99 -14.40
N ASN A 248 -23.52 12.22 -14.79
CA ASN A 248 -24.06 13.54 -15.08
C ASN A 248 -24.77 14.21 -13.88
N CYS A 249 -24.86 13.52 -12.74
CA CYS A 249 -25.42 14.13 -11.54
C CYS A 249 -24.50 15.27 -11.07
N PRO A 250 -25.05 16.49 -10.84
CA PRO A 250 -24.20 17.62 -10.42
C PRO A 250 -23.61 17.40 -9.01
N ARG A 251 -24.34 16.71 -8.11
CA ARG A 251 -23.96 16.56 -6.68
C ARG A 251 -22.95 15.46 -6.40
N VAL A 252 -22.57 14.64 -7.41
CA VAL A 252 -21.56 13.60 -7.24
C VAL A 252 -20.48 13.67 -8.30
N LEU A 253 -19.24 13.39 -7.92
CA LEU A 253 -18.08 13.29 -8.81
C LEU A 253 -17.37 11.96 -8.53
N PHE A 254 -17.16 11.17 -9.57
CA PHE A 254 -16.34 9.96 -9.49
C PHE A 254 -14.91 10.32 -9.90
N TRP A 255 -13.99 10.30 -8.93
CA TRP A 255 -12.62 10.74 -9.14
C TRP A 255 -11.90 9.92 -10.20
N ASP A 256 -11.22 10.60 -11.12
CA ASP A 256 -10.31 9.95 -12.06
C ASP A 256 -8.95 9.74 -11.40
N ASN A 257 -8.58 8.47 -11.16
CA ASN A 257 -7.31 8.11 -10.55
C ASN A 257 -6.05 8.44 -11.39
N ALA A 258 -6.21 8.94 -12.62
CA ALA A 258 -5.11 9.50 -13.39
C ALA A 258 -4.68 10.88 -12.86
N ASN A 259 -5.56 11.58 -12.15
CA ASN A 259 -5.32 12.87 -11.54
C ASN A 259 -4.79 12.73 -10.10
N ASP A 260 -3.79 13.53 -9.76
CA ASP A 260 -3.25 13.55 -8.40
C ASP A 260 -4.26 14.20 -7.42
N PHE A 261 -4.75 13.38 -6.51
CA PHE A 261 -5.79 13.80 -5.58
C PHE A 261 -5.32 14.83 -4.54
N TYR A 262 -4.01 14.85 -4.23
CA TYR A 262 -3.44 15.82 -3.29
C TYR A 262 -3.57 17.28 -3.79
N GLU A 263 -3.72 17.50 -5.09
CA GLU A 263 -3.86 18.84 -5.66
C GLU A 263 -5.16 19.57 -5.27
N ILE A 264 -6.14 18.85 -4.71
CA ILE A 264 -7.43 19.42 -4.28
C ILE A 264 -7.68 19.37 -2.77
N PHE A 265 -6.71 18.95 -1.97
CA PHE A 265 -6.93 18.80 -0.52
C PHE A 265 -7.33 20.12 0.16
N ASP A 266 -6.82 21.26 -0.31
CA ASP A 266 -7.18 22.60 0.15
C ASP A 266 -8.62 23.02 -0.18
N ARG A 267 -9.36 22.21 -0.94
CA ARG A 267 -10.75 22.46 -1.33
C ARG A 267 -11.74 21.55 -0.59
N ILE A 268 -11.26 20.62 0.24
CA ILE A 268 -12.09 19.64 0.93
C ILE A 268 -12.60 20.22 2.24
N ASP A 269 -13.93 20.33 2.37
CA ASP A 269 -14.59 20.78 3.60
C ASP A 269 -14.85 19.61 4.55
N LEU A 270 -15.15 18.40 4.03
CA LEU A 270 -15.46 17.22 4.81
C LEU A 270 -14.80 15.97 4.23
N ALA A 271 -13.98 15.29 5.02
CA ALA A 271 -13.39 14.01 4.64
C ALA A 271 -14.13 12.85 5.32
N ILE A 272 -14.73 11.96 4.53
CA ILE A 272 -15.36 10.73 4.99
C ILE A 272 -14.44 9.58 4.63
N VAL A 273 -13.87 8.93 5.63
CA VAL A 273 -12.88 7.88 5.49
C VAL A 273 -13.23 6.68 6.36
N ASP A 274 -12.56 5.58 6.14
CA ASP A 274 -12.58 4.43 7.04
C ASP A 274 -11.18 4.20 7.63
N TYR A 275 -10.59 3.07 7.38
CA TYR A 275 -9.23 2.69 7.83
C TYR A 275 -8.14 3.22 6.91
N SER A 276 -8.42 4.19 6.07
CA SER A 276 -7.51 4.70 5.04
C SER A 276 -6.45 5.63 5.63
N SER A 277 -5.18 5.45 5.21
CA SER A 277 -4.07 6.33 5.60
C SER A 277 -4.21 7.76 5.05
N ILE A 278 -5.03 7.97 4.01
CA ILE A 278 -5.29 9.29 3.43
C ILE A 278 -5.93 10.27 4.45
N PHE A 279 -6.57 9.73 5.49
CA PHE A 279 -7.05 10.50 6.64
C PHE A 279 -5.97 11.41 7.22
N TYR A 280 -4.79 10.84 7.48
CA TYR A 280 -3.69 11.59 8.09
C TYR A 280 -3.11 12.63 7.15
N ASP A 281 -3.07 12.34 5.85
CA ASP A 281 -2.58 13.26 4.83
C ASP A 281 -3.55 14.45 4.65
N MET A 282 -4.87 14.20 4.63
CA MET A 282 -5.89 15.25 4.62
C MET A 282 -5.83 16.11 5.87
N LEU A 283 -5.65 15.50 7.05
CA LEU A 283 -5.49 16.21 8.31
C LEU A 283 -4.24 17.10 8.28
N ALA A 284 -3.10 16.61 7.79
CA ALA A 284 -1.88 17.40 7.65
C ALA A 284 -2.03 18.55 6.64
N SER A 285 -2.88 18.38 5.63
CA SER A 285 -3.15 19.39 4.60
C SER A 285 -4.21 20.42 5.01
N GLY A 286 -4.72 20.34 6.25
CA GLY A 286 -5.60 21.36 6.83
C GLY A 286 -7.10 21.11 6.64
N VAL A 287 -7.53 19.94 6.25
CA VAL A 287 -8.95 19.54 6.29
C VAL A 287 -9.44 19.56 7.73
N LYS A 288 -10.60 20.18 7.98
CA LYS A 288 -11.07 20.50 9.33
C LYS A 288 -12.17 19.60 9.85
N HIS A 289 -12.90 18.89 8.98
CA HIS A 289 -14.01 18.07 9.38
C HIS A 289 -13.85 16.66 8.85
N PHE A 290 -14.04 15.67 9.75
CA PHE A 290 -13.85 14.28 9.47
C PHE A 290 -15.05 13.43 9.89
N ALA A 291 -15.36 12.40 9.10
CA ALA A 291 -16.24 11.32 9.50
C ALA A 291 -15.56 9.97 9.23
N ARG A 292 -15.70 9.04 10.17
CA ARG A 292 -15.19 7.67 10.08
C ARG A 292 -16.35 6.74 9.75
N TYR A 293 -16.52 6.43 8.45
CA TYR A 293 -17.56 5.52 8.01
C TYR A 293 -17.06 4.08 8.07
N ILE A 294 -17.33 3.42 9.19
CA ILE A 294 -16.75 2.12 9.57
C ILE A 294 -17.85 1.05 9.77
N PHE A 295 -18.79 0.96 8.84
CA PHE A 295 -19.93 0.05 8.91
C PHE A 295 -19.55 -1.44 8.99
N ASP A 296 -18.32 -1.78 8.61
CA ASP A 296 -17.77 -3.14 8.64
C ASP A 296 -16.63 -3.32 9.68
N TYR A 297 -16.54 -2.42 10.66
CA TYR A 297 -15.52 -2.51 11.72
C TYR A 297 -15.69 -3.77 12.56
N GLY A 298 -14.59 -4.49 12.80
CA GLY A 298 -14.61 -5.74 13.54
C GLY A 298 -15.07 -6.96 12.73
N GLN A 299 -15.48 -6.77 11.47
CA GLN A 299 -15.71 -7.91 10.58
C GLN A 299 -14.40 -8.45 10.06
N GLU A 300 -14.31 -9.77 9.87
CA GLU A 300 -13.07 -10.47 9.47
C GLU A 300 -12.52 -10.11 8.07
N ASN A 301 -13.19 -9.21 7.38
CA ASN A 301 -12.88 -8.81 6.00
C ASN A 301 -11.84 -7.69 5.87
N THR A 302 -11.32 -7.16 6.97
CA THR A 302 -10.27 -6.14 6.94
C THR A 302 -8.92 -6.81 6.74
N LEU A 303 -8.26 -6.43 5.66
CA LEU A 303 -7.05 -7.02 5.08
C LEU A 303 -5.80 -7.04 5.95
N ARG A 304 -5.76 -6.24 6.99
CA ARG A 304 -4.58 -6.04 7.81
C ARG A 304 -4.99 -5.72 9.24
N ASP A 305 -4.21 -6.24 10.16
CA ASP A 305 -4.33 -5.83 11.56
C ASP A 305 -3.93 -4.38 11.76
N PHE A 306 -4.38 -3.82 12.85
CA PHE A 306 -3.92 -2.55 13.35
C PHE A 306 -2.69 -2.77 14.25
N ALA A 307 -1.59 -2.09 13.93
CA ALA A 307 -0.40 -2.02 14.78
C ALA A 307 -0.56 -0.99 15.91
N LEU A 308 -1.46 -0.03 15.71
CA LEU A 308 -1.87 0.99 16.68
C LEU A 308 -3.40 0.94 16.78
N ASP A 309 -3.94 1.22 17.95
CA ASP A 309 -5.39 1.30 18.13
C ASP A 309 -6.01 2.33 17.19
N TYR A 310 -6.99 1.92 16.38
CA TYR A 310 -7.62 2.77 15.39
C TYR A 310 -8.44 3.90 16.02
N MET A 311 -9.21 3.58 17.07
CA MET A 311 -10.11 4.55 17.71
C MET A 311 -9.33 5.65 18.44
N GLU A 312 -8.23 5.30 19.09
CA GLU A 312 -7.37 6.26 19.80
C GLU A 312 -6.51 7.13 18.85
N ASN A 313 -6.28 6.67 17.62
CA ASN A 313 -5.36 7.29 16.68
C ASN A 313 -6.04 7.92 15.47
N THR A 314 -7.35 8.07 15.51
CA THR A 314 -8.15 8.80 14.53
C THR A 314 -9.13 9.72 15.23
N CYS A 315 -9.72 10.67 14.52
CA CYS A 315 -10.75 11.57 15.02
C CYS A 315 -11.89 11.72 14.00
N GLY A 316 -12.90 12.50 14.38
CA GLY A 316 -14.08 12.73 13.57
C GLY A 316 -15.25 11.81 13.95
N LYS A 317 -16.44 12.17 13.49
CA LYS A 317 -17.69 11.48 13.79
C LYS A 317 -17.65 10.04 13.32
N ILE A 318 -18.00 9.11 14.21
CA ILE A 318 -18.17 7.69 13.86
C ILE A 318 -19.54 7.47 13.21
N CYS A 319 -19.54 6.78 12.08
CA CYS A 319 -20.71 6.33 11.36
C CYS A 319 -20.61 4.82 11.13
N THR A 320 -21.59 4.06 11.64
CA THR A 320 -21.61 2.60 11.57
C THR A 320 -22.68 2.08 10.59
N ASN A 321 -23.49 2.97 10.05
CA ASN A 321 -24.52 2.64 9.08
C ASN A 321 -24.78 3.81 8.12
N PHE A 322 -25.54 3.54 7.06
CA PHE A 322 -25.81 4.53 6.01
C PHE A 322 -26.63 5.73 6.51
N GLN A 323 -27.52 5.56 7.47
CA GLN A 323 -28.29 6.68 8.02
C GLN A 323 -27.37 7.66 8.76
N GLU A 324 -26.44 7.18 9.58
CA GLU A 324 -25.42 8.00 10.24
C GLU A 324 -24.47 8.67 9.23
N PHE A 325 -24.12 7.96 8.14
CA PHE A 325 -23.36 8.54 7.04
C PHE A 325 -24.09 9.74 6.41
N LEU A 326 -25.40 9.65 6.19
CA LEU A 326 -26.18 10.77 5.65
C LEU A 326 -26.24 11.97 6.60
N GLU A 327 -26.25 11.72 7.91
CA GLU A 327 -26.31 12.78 8.92
C GLU A 327 -25.05 13.64 9.00
N VAL A 328 -23.89 13.17 8.52
CA VAL A 328 -22.66 13.98 8.59
C VAL A 328 -22.76 15.26 7.77
N PHE A 329 -23.52 15.26 6.68
CA PHE A 329 -23.67 16.44 5.82
C PHE A 329 -24.44 17.58 6.49
N SER A 330 -25.29 17.27 7.47
CA SER A 330 -26.04 18.28 8.25
C SER A 330 -25.28 18.77 9.49
N LYS A 331 -24.19 18.09 9.88
CA LYS A 331 -23.39 18.35 11.09
C LYS A 331 -21.92 18.63 10.77
N ALA A 332 -21.63 18.98 9.54
CA ALA A 332 -20.26 19.18 9.05
C ALA A 332 -19.53 20.42 9.63
N ASP A 333 -20.20 21.22 10.43
CA ASP A 333 -19.64 22.45 11.03
C ASP A 333 -19.38 22.28 12.55
N GLU A 334 -19.49 21.07 13.11
CA GLU A 334 -19.11 20.79 14.50
C GLU A 334 -17.61 21.01 14.71
N ASP A 335 -17.21 21.63 15.82
CA ASP A 335 -15.79 21.91 16.11
C ASP A 335 -15.05 20.65 16.56
N GLU A 336 -14.09 20.21 15.75
CA GLU A 336 -13.21 19.06 16.00
C GLU A 336 -11.76 19.48 16.25
N SER A 337 -11.48 20.75 16.45
CA SER A 337 -10.12 21.33 16.45
C SER A 337 -9.19 20.72 17.49
N GLU A 338 -9.68 20.39 18.69
CA GLU A 338 -8.86 19.79 19.74
C GLU A 338 -8.42 18.34 19.38
N GLU A 339 -9.34 17.55 18.86
CA GLU A 339 -9.02 16.17 18.45
C GLU A 339 -8.08 16.15 17.25
N ILE A 340 -8.32 17.02 16.27
CA ILE A 340 -7.46 17.19 15.11
C ILE A 340 -6.05 17.59 15.55
N ALA A 341 -5.91 18.56 16.43
CA ALA A 341 -4.61 19.00 16.95
C ALA A 341 -3.88 17.88 17.70
N ARG A 342 -4.61 17.08 18.48
CA ARG A 342 -4.07 15.91 19.20
C ARG A 342 -3.52 14.86 18.22
N ILE A 343 -4.26 14.51 17.18
CA ILE A 343 -3.84 13.53 16.17
C ILE A 343 -2.70 14.09 15.30
N TYR A 344 -2.80 15.38 14.91
CA TYR A 344 -1.74 16.07 14.16
C TYR A 344 -0.40 15.96 14.89
N LYS A 345 -0.35 16.38 16.16
CA LYS A 345 0.86 16.34 16.98
C LYS A 345 1.43 14.91 17.06
N LYS A 346 0.57 13.89 17.17
CA LYS A 346 0.98 12.50 17.29
C LYS A 346 1.63 11.93 16.02
N PHE A 347 1.15 12.36 14.84
CA PHE A 347 1.58 11.78 13.56
C PHE A 347 2.50 12.69 12.74
N TRP A 348 2.54 13.99 13.01
CA TRP A 348 3.23 14.99 12.20
C TRP A 348 4.19 15.90 12.99
N GLU A 349 4.66 15.46 14.16
CA GLU A 349 5.49 16.26 15.06
C GLU A 349 6.80 16.75 14.41
N TYR A 350 7.36 16.02 13.46
CA TYR A 350 8.58 16.41 12.74
C TYR A 350 8.33 17.33 11.54
N ALA A 351 7.06 17.53 11.19
CA ALA A 351 6.68 18.31 10.02
C ALA A 351 6.63 19.81 10.29
N ASP A 352 7.21 20.58 9.39
CA ASP A 352 7.17 22.05 9.39
C ASP A 352 7.33 22.60 7.95
N GLU A 353 7.34 23.92 7.82
CA GLU A 353 7.54 24.63 6.55
C GLU A 353 8.90 24.36 5.88
N HIS A 354 9.90 23.88 6.62
CA HIS A 354 11.22 23.51 6.12
C HIS A 354 11.35 22.01 5.76
N SER A 355 10.25 21.25 5.83
CA SER A 355 10.29 19.80 5.63
C SER A 355 10.91 19.38 4.31
N LEU A 356 10.60 20.06 3.19
CA LEU A 356 11.14 19.69 1.89
C LEU A 356 12.63 20.04 1.76
N GLU A 357 13.05 21.14 2.37
CA GLU A 357 14.47 21.52 2.46
C GLU A 357 15.28 20.49 3.25
N LYS A 358 14.79 20.09 4.44
CA LYS A 358 15.40 19.05 5.27
C LYS A 358 15.55 17.72 4.51
N ILE A 359 14.56 17.32 3.72
CA ILE A 359 14.59 16.10 2.91
C ILE A 359 15.70 16.20 1.85
N VAL A 360 15.76 17.33 1.14
CA VAL A 360 16.76 17.54 0.08
C VAL A 360 18.16 17.57 0.65
N ASP A 361 18.37 18.32 1.71
CA ASP A 361 19.69 18.49 2.33
C ASP A 361 20.17 17.17 2.95
N ALA A 362 19.31 16.41 3.60
CA ALA A 362 19.64 15.08 4.10
C ALA A 362 20.11 14.14 2.98
N ALA A 363 19.47 14.17 1.82
CA ALA A 363 19.88 13.33 0.68
C ALA A 363 21.21 13.79 0.05
N LEU A 364 21.46 15.10 0.00
CA LEU A 364 22.73 15.65 -0.51
C LEU A 364 23.91 15.37 0.41
N LEU A 365 23.69 15.45 1.72
CA LEU A 365 24.72 15.23 2.74
C LEU A 365 24.99 13.76 3.03
N PHE A 366 24.06 12.88 2.68
CA PHE A 366 24.20 11.46 2.96
C PHE A 366 25.40 10.85 2.23
N GLU A 367 26.26 10.19 3.00
CA GLU A 367 27.36 9.37 2.49
C GLU A 367 27.11 7.92 2.89
N PRO A 368 26.98 7.01 1.92
CA PRO A 368 26.89 5.58 2.24
C PRO A 368 28.14 5.13 2.98
N ASP A 369 27.96 4.45 4.09
CA ASP A 369 29.09 3.83 4.81
C ASP A 369 29.53 2.57 4.06
N GLU A 370 30.53 2.69 3.20
CA GLU A 370 31.07 1.57 2.42
C GLU A 370 31.72 0.49 3.30
N SER A 371 32.05 0.82 4.57
CA SER A 371 32.61 -0.15 5.51
C SER A 371 31.56 -1.13 6.02
N LYS A 372 30.29 -0.74 6.02
CA LYS A 372 29.15 -1.60 6.33
C LYS A 372 28.79 -2.47 5.13
N LYS A 373 29.72 -3.31 4.66
CA LYS A 373 29.36 -4.36 3.72
C LYS A 373 28.32 -5.26 4.38
N LEU A 374 27.21 -5.51 3.69
CA LEU A 374 26.29 -6.55 4.13
C LEU A 374 27.09 -7.84 4.35
N PRO A 375 26.86 -8.55 5.44
CA PRO A 375 27.44 -9.86 5.60
C PRO A 375 27.05 -10.69 4.37
N THR A 376 28.02 -11.34 3.77
CA THR A 376 27.74 -12.28 2.68
C THR A 376 26.91 -13.41 3.27
N LEU A 377 25.63 -13.47 2.92
CA LEU A 377 24.75 -14.57 3.31
C LEU A 377 24.95 -15.72 2.32
N TYR A 378 25.50 -16.79 2.82
CA TYR A 378 25.51 -18.06 2.08
C TYR A 378 24.21 -18.79 2.39
N SER A 379 23.30 -18.83 1.42
CA SER A 379 22.07 -19.64 1.50
C SER A 379 22.29 -20.93 0.72
N PHE A 380 22.17 -22.04 1.42
CA PHE A 380 22.24 -23.36 0.81
C PHE A 380 20.85 -23.98 0.83
N ASP A 381 20.44 -24.57 -0.28
CA ASP A 381 19.32 -25.49 -0.26
C ASP A 381 19.71 -26.72 0.58
N ILE A 382 18.84 -27.07 1.52
CA ILE A 382 19.11 -28.21 2.42
C ILE A 382 18.98 -29.52 1.67
N PHE A 383 17.94 -29.65 0.88
CA PHE A 383 17.69 -30.87 0.12
C PHE A 383 18.50 -30.86 -1.19
N ASP A 384 19.17 -31.97 -1.47
CA ASP A 384 20.04 -32.16 -2.64
C ASP A 384 21.31 -31.32 -2.70
N THR A 385 21.47 -30.34 -1.78
CA THR A 385 22.68 -29.52 -1.66
C THR A 385 23.49 -29.88 -0.41
N LEU A 386 22.87 -29.84 0.76
CA LEU A 386 23.51 -30.20 2.05
C LEU A 386 23.17 -31.60 2.52
N ILE A 387 21.97 -32.08 2.19
CA ILE A 387 21.50 -33.42 2.50
C ILE A 387 21.15 -34.13 1.20
N GLY A 388 21.96 -35.09 0.82
CA GLY A 388 21.68 -35.92 -0.36
C GLY A 388 20.46 -36.82 -0.14
N ARG A 389 19.66 -36.97 -1.18
CA ARG A 389 18.58 -37.96 -1.22
C ARG A 389 19.08 -39.25 -1.81
N SER A 390 18.52 -40.37 -1.33
CA SER A 390 18.71 -41.69 -1.99
C SER A 390 17.85 -41.81 -3.26
N THR A 391 17.05 -40.80 -3.60
CA THR A 391 16.15 -40.81 -4.75
C THR A 391 16.44 -39.63 -5.68
N LEU A 392 16.30 -39.82 -6.98
CA LEU A 392 16.62 -38.80 -7.99
C LEU A 392 15.68 -37.59 -7.93
N LEU A 393 14.42 -37.77 -7.56
CA LEU A 393 13.40 -36.75 -7.50
C LEU A 393 12.74 -36.72 -6.10
N PRO A 394 12.24 -35.55 -5.62
CA PRO A 394 11.54 -35.45 -4.34
C PRO A 394 10.39 -36.43 -4.17
N ILE A 395 9.63 -36.69 -5.24
CA ILE A 395 8.54 -37.66 -5.25
C ILE A 395 9.04 -39.10 -5.00
N GLY A 396 10.28 -39.38 -5.27
CA GLY A 396 10.91 -40.68 -5.02
C GLY A 396 10.88 -41.07 -3.54
N VAL A 397 10.88 -40.11 -2.63
CA VAL A 397 10.71 -40.37 -1.19
C VAL A 397 9.35 -41.02 -0.92
N PHE A 398 8.29 -40.56 -1.58
CA PHE A 398 6.94 -41.06 -1.38
C PHE A 398 6.77 -42.45 -2.02
N TYR A 399 7.47 -42.77 -3.11
CA TYR A 399 7.56 -44.10 -3.63
C TYR A 399 8.25 -45.07 -2.64
N HIS A 400 9.32 -44.60 -2.02
CA HIS A 400 10.05 -45.40 -1.02
C HIS A 400 9.19 -45.69 0.22
N VAL A 401 8.44 -44.70 0.69
CA VAL A 401 7.46 -44.89 1.79
C VAL A 401 6.39 -45.87 1.37
N GLN A 402 5.86 -45.77 0.15
CA GLN A 402 4.87 -46.68 -0.37
C GLN A 402 5.37 -48.15 -0.42
N ASP A 403 6.62 -48.34 -0.84
CA ASP A 403 7.22 -49.70 -0.85
C ASP A 403 7.39 -50.23 0.58
N LYS A 404 7.79 -49.39 1.52
CA LYS A 404 7.82 -49.73 2.96
C LYS A 404 6.45 -50.10 3.50
N MET A 405 5.39 -49.37 3.12
CA MET A 405 4.01 -49.72 3.49
C MET A 405 3.58 -51.07 2.91
N ARG A 406 4.03 -51.43 1.71
CA ARG A 406 3.76 -52.74 1.07
C ARG A 406 4.45 -53.87 1.81
N GLU A 407 5.68 -53.66 2.25
CA GLU A 407 6.49 -54.61 3.01
C GLU A 407 6.07 -54.76 4.48
N SER A 408 5.36 -53.73 5.01
CA SER A 408 4.95 -53.68 6.41
C SER A 408 3.92 -54.77 6.75
N LYS A 409 4.02 -55.26 7.99
CA LYS A 409 3.01 -56.15 8.59
C LYS A 409 1.77 -55.40 9.06
N LEU A 410 1.80 -54.06 9.07
CA LEU A 410 0.66 -53.21 9.40
C LEU A 410 -0.38 -53.26 8.31
N GLU A 411 -1.65 -53.29 8.69
CA GLU A 411 -2.76 -53.28 7.76
C GLU A 411 -3.03 -51.85 7.29
N TYR A 412 -2.67 -51.55 6.06
CA TYR A 412 -3.07 -50.33 5.38
C TYR A 412 -4.12 -50.63 4.33
N PRO A 413 -5.10 -49.75 4.08
CA PRO A 413 -6.03 -49.95 2.96
C PRO A 413 -5.29 -50.12 1.65
N LYS A 414 -5.69 -51.13 0.87
CA LYS A 414 -5.03 -51.51 -0.38
C LYS A 414 -4.80 -50.33 -1.31
N TYR A 415 -5.79 -49.48 -1.46
CA TYR A 415 -5.70 -48.27 -2.33
C TYR A 415 -4.59 -47.33 -1.86
N ILE A 416 -4.44 -47.11 -0.56
CA ILE A 416 -3.39 -46.25 0.01
C ILE A 416 -2.01 -46.86 -0.22
N LYS A 417 -1.86 -48.17 0.08
CA LYS A 417 -0.62 -48.93 -0.18
C LYS A 417 -0.13 -48.82 -1.63
N GLU A 418 -1.06 -48.78 -2.59
CA GLU A 418 -0.73 -48.77 -4.00
C GLU A 418 -0.53 -47.38 -4.59
N ASN A 419 -1.07 -46.32 -3.93
CA ASN A 419 -1.11 -44.98 -4.49
C ASN A 419 -0.53 -43.90 -3.58
N PHE A 420 0.16 -44.23 -2.49
CA PHE A 420 0.65 -43.26 -1.52
C PHE A 420 1.48 -42.14 -2.16
N TYR A 421 2.31 -42.45 -3.13
CA TYR A 421 3.14 -41.47 -3.85
C TYR A 421 2.34 -40.38 -4.58
N LYS A 422 1.06 -40.65 -4.89
CA LYS A 422 0.12 -39.65 -5.46
C LYS A 422 -0.69 -38.98 -4.39
N ILE A 423 -1.17 -39.74 -3.40
CA ILE A 423 -2.06 -39.31 -2.34
C ILE A 423 -1.38 -38.24 -1.46
N ARG A 424 -0.13 -38.48 -1.07
CA ARG A 424 0.60 -37.59 -0.16
C ARG A 424 0.84 -36.20 -0.75
N PRO A 425 1.38 -36.03 -1.98
CA PRO A 425 1.52 -34.70 -2.60
C PRO A 425 0.18 -34.02 -2.89
N TRP A 426 -0.83 -34.80 -3.27
CA TRP A 426 -2.16 -34.26 -3.53
C TRP A 426 -2.83 -33.72 -2.24
N ALA A 427 -2.74 -34.46 -1.14
CA ALA A 427 -3.25 -34.03 0.16
C ALA A 427 -2.54 -32.76 0.65
N GLU A 428 -1.24 -32.66 0.49
CA GLU A 428 -0.48 -31.46 0.81
C GLU A 428 -0.96 -30.25 -0.01
N SER A 429 -1.11 -30.40 -1.31
CA SER A 429 -1.61 -29.35 -2.19
C SER A 429 -3.03 -28.92 -1.80
N ASN A 430 -3.89 -29.88 -1.43
CA ASN A 430 -5.27 -29.61 -1.01
C ASN A 430 -5.33 -28.84 0.31
N VAL A 431 -4.50 -29.25 1.28
CA VAL A 431 -4.40 -28.52 2.56
C VAL A 431 -3.86 -27.10 2.34
N ARG A 432 -2.82 -26.93 1.55
CA ARG A 432 -2.28 -25.61 1.21
C ARG A 432 -3.33 -24.72 0.56
N GLU A 433 -4.11 -25.26 -0.37
CA GLU A 433 -5.17 -24.51 -1.03
C GLU A 433 -6.31 -24.15 -0.07
N TYR A 434 -6.74 -25.09 0.77
CA TYR A 434 -7.74 -24.85 1.81
C TYR A 434 -7.30 -23.73 2.77
N TYR A 435 -6.08 -23.81 3.30
CA TYR A 435 -5.55 -22.81 4.21
C TYR A 435 -5.34 -21.45 3.54
N ARG A 436 -4.94 -21.46 2.28
CA ARG A 436 -4.80 -20.23 1.49
C ARG A 436 -6.13 -19.50 1.29
N LYS A 437 -7.21 -20.24 1.06
CA LYS A 437 -8.56 -19.70 0.86
C LYS A 437 -9.24 -19.29 2.17
N SER A 438 -8.98 -19.99 3.25
CA SER A 438 -9.68 -19.82 4.54
C SER A 438 -8.85 -19.12 5.61
N ILE A 439 -7.75 -18.50 5.24
CA ILE A 439 -6.83 -17.83 6.19
C ILE A 439 -7.52 -16.73 7.01
N VAL A 440 -8.48 -16.04 6.41
CA VAL A 440 -9.30 -15.00 7.07
C VAL A 440 -10.16 -15.58 8.20
N LEU A 441 -10.53 -16.86 8.09
CA LEU A 441 -11.43 -17.55 9.02
C LEU A 441 -10.71 -18.27 10.17
N ARG A 442 -9.37 -18.31 10.13
CA ARG A 442 -8.58 -19.09 11.09
C ARG A 442 -8.19 -18.28 12.31
N LYS A 443 -8.47 -18.81 13.48
CA LYS A 443 -8.09 -18.21 14.77
C LYS A 443 -6.57 -18.20 15.00
N ASP A 444 -5.86 -19.22 14.54
CA ASP A 444 -4.41 -19.38 14.74
C ASP A 444 -3.55 -18.61 13.73
N ARG A 445 -4.16 -18.10 12.65
CA ARG A 445 -3.53 -17.25 11.63
C ARG A 445 -2.24 -17.83 11.02
N ARG A 446 -2.04 -19.14 11.05
CA ARG A 446 -0.86 -19.79 10.48
C ARG A 446 -0.95 -19.84 8.97
N THR A 447 0.17 -19.57 8.30
CA THR A 447 0.33 -19.73 6.84
C THR A 447 0.96 -21.08 6.48
N GLU A 448 1.76 -21.62 7.40
CA GLU A 448 2.42 -22.90 7.24
C GLU A 448 1.48 -24.05 7.58
N ILE A 449 1.61 -25.13 6.83
CA ILE A 449 0.93 -26.38 7.11
C ILE A 449 1.88 -27.36 7.80
N THR A 450 1.33 -28.13 8.74
CA THR A 450 2.10 -29.17 9.43
C THR A 450 1.91 -30.54 8.79
N PHE A 451 2.78 -31.49 9.12
CA PHE A 451 2.59 -32.88 8.70
C PHE A 451 1.25 -33.43 9.20
N ASP A 452 0.87 -33.11 10.44
CA ASP A 452 -0.40 -33.58 11.03
C ASP A 452 -1.60 -33.16 10.18
N LEU A 453 -1.65 -31.90 9.75
CA LEU A 453 -2.72 -31.40 8.88
C LEU A 453 -2.82 -32.17 7.55
N ILE A 454 -1.69 -32.57 6.99
CA ILE A 454 -1.66 -33.34 5.74
C ILE A 454 -2.19 -34.76 5.98
N TYR A 455 -1.77 -35.40 7.06
CA TYR A 455 -2.20 -36.77 7.37
C TYR A 455 -3.65 -36.79 7.88
N GLU A 456 -4.11 -35.82 8.66
CA GLU A 456 -5.52 -35.64 8.98
C GLU A 456 -6.37 -35.52 7.71
N ARG A 457 -5.89 -34.77 6.72
CA ARG A 457 -6.60 -34.65 5.44
C ARG A 457 -6.66 -35.98 4.67
N ILE A 458 -5.60 -36.79 4.71
CA ILE A 458 -5.63 -38.12 4.13
C ILE A 458 -6.63 -39.03 4.86
N LYS A 459 -6.63 -38.96 6.20
CA LYS A 459 -7.55 -39.70 7.06
C LYS A 459 -9.02 -39.37 6.74
N GLU A 460 -9.35 -38.07 6.68
CA GLU A 460 -10.69 -37.61 6.33
C GLU A 460 -11.16 -38.10 4.96
N LEU A 461 -10.31 -37.96 3.94
CA LEU A 461 -10.64 -38.28 2.55
C LEU A 461 -10.84 -39.78 2.31
N TYR A 462 -10.16 -40.60 3.06
CA TYR A 462 -10.20 -42.05 2.91
C TYR A 462 -10.87 -42.75 4.09
N SER A 463 -11.51 -41.96 5.01
CA SER A 463 -12.23 -42.49 6.17
C SER A 463 -11.41 -43.48 7.01
N LEU A 464 -10.15 -43.09 7.27
CA LEU A 464 -9.23 -43.92 8.08
C LEU A 464 -9.46 -43.72 9.56
N THR A 465 -9.14 -44.72 10.38
CA THR A 465 -9.11 -44.69 11.83
C THR A 465 -7.76 -44.16 12.35
N ASP A 466 -7.66 -43.90 13.66
CA ASP A 466 -6.40 -43.49 14.33
C ASP A 466 -5.42 -44.64 14.55
N GLU A 467 -5.82 -45.85 14.26
CA GLU A 467 -4.97 -47.04 14.32
C GLU A 467 -4.22 -47.20 12.93
#